data_10d7d48121dc554fef727b7cff7f1c8b
#
_entry.id   10d7d48121dc554fef727b7cff7f1c8b
#
_cell.length_a   1.000
_cell.length_b   1.000
_cell.length_c   1.000
_cell.angle_alpha   90.00
_cell.angle_beta   90.00
_cell.angle_gamma   90.00
#
_symmetry.space_group_name_H-M   'P 1'
#
loop_
_entity.id
_entity.type
_entity.pdbx_description
1 polymer ?
#
loop_
_entity_poly.entity_id
_entity_poly.type
_entity_poly.pdbx_seq_one_letter_code
_entity_poly.pdbx_strand_id
1 'polypeptide(L)'
;EVERIELDGERLPVGLDAERCVVFSTLHGTFGEDGGFQSLLDTAGIEYAGCGRECSELTFDKVKTKATLAEAGVPVADQVVFSRDAIPNVESVFERLGPAVVLKPVCQGSSIGLGFANSVTELESLLARLEFEEWMLEPLIVGKEISIGVLEGEALEIVEIRPESGQFDYASKYTKGMTEY
;
A
#
# COMPACT_ATOMS: atom_id res chain seq x y z
N GLU A 1 -0.31 31.06 5.19
CA GLU A 1 -1.13 30.97 3.97
C GLU A 1 -0.97 29.58 3.39
N VAL A 2 -2.06 28.97 2.93
CA VAL A 2 -2.06 27.64 2.29
C VAL A 2 -2.40 27.82 0.82
N GLU A 3 -1.55 27.32 -0.04
CA GLU A 3 -1.77 27.29 -1.48
C GLU A 3 -1.96 25.84 -1.93
N ARG A 4 -3.00 25.57 -2.72
CA ARG A 4 -3.24 24.29 -3.33
C ARG A 4 -2.60 24.28 -4.72
N ILE A 5 -1.73 23.28 -4.95
CA ILE A 5 -1.05 23.08 -6.22
C ILE A 5 -1.42 21.70 -6.77
N GLU A 6 -1.81 21.63 -8.02
CA GLU A 6 -2.04 20.39 -8.75
C GLU A 6 -0.79 20.08 -9.58
N LEU A 7 -0.32 18.83 -9.52
CA LEU A 7 0.82 18.42 -10.31
C LEU A 7 0.39 17.99 -11.71
N ASP A 8 1.12 18.46 -12.70
CA ASP A 8 1.01 18.04 -14.10
C ASP A 8 2.21 17.14 -14.42
N GLY A 9 2.10 15.86 -14.00
CA GLY A 9 3.14 14.84 -14.15
C GLY A 9 4.14 14.77 -12.99
N GLU A 10 5.16 13.95 -13.18
CA GLU A 10 6.19 13.61 -12.17
C GLU A 10 7.30 14.68 -12.11
N ARG A 11 6.94 15.89 -11.74
CA ARG A 11 7.86 17.01 -11.62
C ARG A 11 7.39 17.99 -10.56
N LEU A 12 8.33 18.75 -10.00
CA LEU A 12 8.00 19.84 -9.08
C LEU A 12 7.28 20.98 -9.80
N PRO A 13 6.29 21.58 -9.15
CA PRO A 13 5.64 22.79 -9.67
C PRO A 13 6.65 23.95 -9.76
N VAL A 14 6.45 24.78 -10.75
CA VAL A 14 7.27 25.99 -10.91
C VAL A 14 6.92 26.99 -9.81
N GLY A 15 7.95 27.56 -9.18
CA GLY A 15 7.79 28.61 -8.17
C GLY A 15 7.76 28.16 -6.72
N LEU A 16 7.99 26.88 -6.44
CA LEU A 16 8.30 26.45 -5.07
C LEU A 16 9.61 27.09 -4.62
N ASP A 17 9.56 27.74 -3.46
CA ASP A 17 10.68 28.42 -2.83
C ASP A 17 11.05 27.67 -1.54
N ALA A 18 12.24 27.07 -1.55
CA ALA A 18 12.76 26.28 -0.43
C ALA A 18 12.88 27.06 0.90
N GLU A 19 13.05 28.40 0.82
CA GLU A 19 13.13 29.23 2.03
C GLU A 19 11.76 29.62 2.61
N ARG A 20 10.67 29.41 1.85
CA ARG A 20 9.35 29.95 2.18
C ARG A 20 8.24 28.91 2.22
N CYS A 21 8.49 27.73 1.67
CA CYS A 21 7.47 26.71 1.49
C CYS A 21 7.81 25.44 2.27
N VAL A 22 6.81 24.86 2.91
CA VAL A 22 6.82 23.47 3.36
C VAL A 22 5.70 22.75 2.60
N VAL A 23 6.02 21.62 1.99
CA VAL A 23 5.08 20.86 1.17
C VAL A 23 4.33 19.85 2.03
N PHE A 24 3.01 19.81 1.92
CA PHE A 24 2.16 18.75 2.43
C PHE A 24 1.58 17.98 1.24
N SER A 25 2.12 16.78 0.99
CA SER A 25 1.68 15.96 -0.13
C SER A 25 0.36 15.24 0.19
N THR A 26 -0.58 15.30 -0.75
CA THR A 26 -1.80 14.48 -0.77
C THR A 26 -1.85 13.60 -2.02
N LEU A 27 -0.69 13.36 -2.63
CA LEU A 27 -0.57 12.44 -3.76
C LEU A 27 -0.76 11.00 -3.30
N HIS A 28 -1.26 10.15 -4.19
CA HIS A 28 -1.51 8.74 -3.95
C HIS A 28 -0.79 7.87 -4.97
N GLY A 29 -0.43 6.64 -4.54
CA GLY A 29 0.16 5.62 -5.39
C GLY A 29 1.60 5.92 -5.82
N THR A 30 1.99 5.33 -6.95
CA THR A 30 3.31 5.50 -7.56
C THR A 30 3.63 6.98 -7.77
N PHE A 31 4.89 7.35 -7.57
CA PHE A 31 5.44 8.69 -7.51
C PHE A 31 5.09 9.45 -6.22
N GLY A 32 3.84 9.42 -5.76
CA GLY A 32 3.41 10.17 -4.57
C GLY A 32 3.80 9.53 -3.25
N GLU A 33 3.76 8.20 -3.18
CA GLU A 33 3.94 7.43 -1.94
C GLU A 33 5.18 6.52 -1.97
N ASP A 34 5.83 6.34 -3.12
CA ASP A 34 6.96 5.42 -3.33
C ASP A 34 8.35 6.05 -3.17
N GLY A 35 8.43 7.30 -2.69
CA GLY A 35 9.69 8.05 -2.54
C GLY A 35 10.07 8.90 -3.75
N GLY A 36 9.39 8.77 -4.88
CA GLY A 36 9.68 9.52 -6.10
C GLY A 36 9.52 11.03 -5.91
N PHE A 37 8.39 11.44 -5.37
CA PHE A 37 8.12 12.86 -5.10
C PHE A 37 9.03 13.42 -4.01
N GLN A 38 9.26 12.66 -2.93
CA GLN A 38 10.18 13.01 -1.86
C GLN A 38 11.61 13.24 -2.38
N SER A 39 12.08 12.38 -3.32
CA SER A 39 13.38 12.53 -3.97
C SER A 39 13.53 13.84 -4.72
N LEU A 40 12.46 14.32 -5.37
CA LEU A 40 12.48 15.62 -6.04
C LEU A 40 12.53 16.78 -5.05
N LEU A 41 11.76 16.69 -3.95
CA LEU A 41 11.78 17.70 -2.88
C LEU A 41 13.14 17.78 -2.20
N ASP A 42 13.72 16.62 -1.84
CA ASP A 42 15.07 16.53 -1.26
C ASP A 42 16.13 17.17 -2.17
N THR A 43 16.08 16.86 -3.48
CA THR A 43 17.01 17.42 -4.47
C THR A 43 16.87 18.95 -4.60
N ALA A 44 15.65 19.46 -4.46
CA ALA A 44 15.36 20.90 -4.50
C ALA A 44 15.60 21.61 -3.15
N GLY A 45 15.91 20.89 -2.08
CA GLY A 45 16.06 21.42 -0.72
C GLY A 45 14.77 21.95 -0.12
N ILE A 46 13.61 21.42 -0.55
CA ILE A 46 12.29 21.83 -0.10
C ILE A 46 11.84 20.92 1.05
N GLU A 47 11.53 21.52 2.19
CA GLU A 47 10.99 20.79 3.33
C GLU A 47 9.56 20.29 3.06
N TYR A 48 9.22 19.11 3.61
CA TYR A 48 7.90 18.52 3.49
C TYR A 48 7.47 17.76 4.73
N ALA A 49 6.17 17.64 4.92
CA ALA A 49 5.58 16.84 5.99
C ALA A 49 5.40 15.39 5.53
N GLY A 50 5.67 14.44 6.43
CA GLY A 50 5.50 13.01 6.20
C GLY A 50 6.80 12.23 6.22
N CYS A 51 6.75 11.00 5.71
CA CYS A 51 7.93 10.13 5.64
C CYS A 51 8.94 10.62 4.61
N GLY A 52 10.23 10.53 4.93
CA GLY A 52 11.30 10.78 3.97
C GLY A 52 11.36 9.71 2.86
N ARG A 53 12.15 9.99 1.83
CA ARG A 53 12.28 9.14 0.65
C ARG A 53 12.52 7.67 0.98
N GLU A 54 13.54 7.34 1.76
CA GLU A 54 13.90 5.95 2.06
C GLU A 54 12.79 5.19 2.78
N CYS A 55 12.09 5.86 3.70
CA CYS A 55 10.97 5.28 4.41
C CYS A 55 9.77 5.05 3.46
N SER A 56 9.50 5.98 2.55
CA SER A 56 8.44 5.85 1.55
C SER A 56 8.73 4.70 0.57
N GLU A 57 9.95 4.61 0.04
CA GLU A 57 10.41 3.50 -0.81
C GLU A 57 10.26 2.14 -0.08
N LEU A 58 10.65 2.07 1.18
CA LEU A 58 10.54 0.86 1.99
C LEU A 58 9.09 0.45 2.21
N THR A 59 8.24 1.39 2.66
CA THR A 59 6.86 1.09 3.06
C THR A 59 5.92 0.89 1.89
N PHE A 60 6.24 1.38 0.70
CA PHE A 60 5.49 1.12 -0.52
C PHE A 60 5.67 -0.31 -1.02
N ASP A 61 6.85 -0.91 -0.79
CA ASP A 61 7.17 -2.30 -1.08
C ASP A 61 6.75 -3.21 0.08
N LYS A 62 5.66 -3.96 -0.10
CA LYS A 62 5.10 -4.83 0.95
C LYS A 62 6.05 -5.94 1.39
N VAL A 63 6.88 -6.44 0.48
CA VAL A 63 7.85 -7.52 0.77
C VAL A 63 8.96 -6.99 1.66
N LYS A 64 9.53 -5.83 1.32
CA LYS A 64 10.56 -5.17 2.14
C LYS A 64 10.01 -4.73 3.49
N THR A 65 8.81 -4.13 3.52
CA THR A 65 8.13 -3.75 4.76
C THR A 65 7.98 -4.95 5.69
N LYS A 66 7.47 -6.06 5.19
CA LYS A 66 7.30 -7.29 6.00
C LYS A 66 8.61 -7.86 6.49
N ALA A 67 9.65 -7.86 5.66
CA ALA A 67 10.98 -8.30 6.08
C ALA A 67 11.52 -7.45 7.23
N THR A 68 11.45 -6.13 7.10
CA THR A 68 11.89 -5.18 8.15
C THR A 68 11.09 -5.35 9.44
N LEU A 69 9.77 -5.52 9.35
CA LEU A 69 8.93 -5.75 10.53
C LEU A 69 9.24 -7.08 11.20
N ALA A 70 9.46 -8.14 10.44
CA ALA A 70 9.83 -9.45 10.96
C ALA A 70 11.18 -9.42 11.69
N GLU A 71 12.19 -8.72 11.15
CA GLU A 71 13.48 -8.50 11.79
C GLU A 71 13.34 -7.72 13.11
N ALA A 72 12.37 -6.80 13.18
CA ALA A 72 12.04 -6.09 14.41
C ALA A 72 11.17 -6.90 15.39
N GLY A 73 10.86 -8.16 15.09
CA GLY A 73 10.06 -9.06 15.93
C GLY A 73 8.56 -8.82 15.86
N VAL A 74 8.07 -8.04 14.89
CA VAL A 74 6.64 -7.85 14.66
C VAL A 74 6.09 -9.04 13.87
N PRO A 75 5.02 -9.71 14.34
CA PRO A 75 4.39 -10.79 13.59
C PRO A 75 3.86 -10.33 12.24
N VAL A 76 4.21 -11.03 11.18
CA VAL A 76 3.72 -10.80 9.82
C VAL A 76 3.11 -12.08 9.25
N ALA A 77 2.11 -11.96 8.39
CA ALA A 77 1.52 -13.10 7.71
C ALA A 77 2.55 -13.80 6.82
N ASP A 78 2.41 -15.12 6.60
CA ASP A 78 3.19 -15.83 5.58
C ASP A 78 2.86 -15.30 4.18
N GLN A 79 3.72 -15.57 3.20
CA GLN A 79 3.53 -15.03 1.85
C GLN A 79 4.18 -15.92 0.78
N VAL A 80 3.60 -15.87 -0.42
CA VAL A 80 4.20 -16.35 -1.67
C VAL A 80 4.37 -15.16 -2.60
N VAL A 81 5.61 -14.82 -2.94
CA VAL A 81 5.95 -13.72 -3.87
C VAL A 81 6.32 -14.33 -5.21
N PHE A 82 5.85 -13.74 -6.30
CA PHE A 82 6.10 -14.24 -7.64
C PHE A 82 6.04 -13.11 -8.67
N SER A 83 6.68 -13.32 -9.82
CA SER A 83 6.52 -12.43 -10.97
C SER A 83 5.36 -12.90 -11.85
N ARG A 84 4.78 -11.98 -12.62
CA ARG A 84 3.72 -12.28 -13.58
C ARG A 84 4.09 -13.40 -14.55
N ASP A 85 5.37 -13.51 -14.90
CA ASP A 85 5.87 -14.51 -15.85
C ASP A 85 6.25 -15.85 -15.18
N ALA A 86 6.18 -15.94 -13.85
CA ALA A 86 6.51 -17.13 -13.05
C ALA A 86 5.44 -17.43 -11.99
N ILE A 87 4.23 -17.72 -12.46
CA ILE A 87 3.06 -18.00 -11.61
C ILE A 87 3.28 -19.28 -10.80
N PRO A 88 3.03 -19.28 -9.50
CA PRO A 88 3.17 -20.46 -8.64
C PRO A 88 2.08 -21.50 -8.95
N ASN A 89 2.36 -22.76 -8.59
CA ASN A 89 1.33 -23.79 -8.60
C ASN A 89 0.24 -23.46 -7.58
N VAL A 90 -1.01 -23.42 -8.04
CA VAL A 90 -2.16 -22.92 -7.24
C VAL A 90 -2.47 -23.82 -6.06
N GLU A 91 -2.39 -25.15 -6.25
CA GLU A 91 -2.64 -26.10 -5.16
C GLU A 91 -1.61 -25.93 -4.03
N SER A 92 -0.33 -25.77 -4.38
CA SER A 92 0.73 -25.55 -3.38
C SER A 92 0.58 -24.20 -2.65
N VAL A 93 -0.03 -23.20 -3.27
CA VAL A 93 -0.37 -21.95 -2.58
C VAL A 93 -1.39 -22.21 -1.47
N PHE A 94 -2.48 -22.93 -1.75
CA PHE A 94 -3.49 -23.26 -0.74
C PHE A 94 -2.97 -24.22 0.34
N GLU A 95 -2.10 -25.18 -0.02
CA GLU A 95 -1.42 -26.03 0.95
C GLU A 95 -0.58 -25.24 1.95
N ARG A 96 0.11 -24.20 1.49
CA ARG A 96 0.98 -23.36 2.31
C ARG A 96 0.23 -22.27 3.08
N LEU A 97 -0.65 -21.53 2.41
CA LEU A 97 -1.27 -20.32 2.95
C LEU A 97 -2.65 -20.57 3.58
N GLY A 98 -3.24 -21.74 3.38
CA GLY A 98 -4.56 -22.08 3.90
C GLY A 98 -5.70 -21.91 2.89
N PRO A 99 -6.96 -22.09 3.34
CA PRO A 99 -8.12 -22.27 2.45
C PRO A 99 -8.62 -20.99 1.78
N ALA A 100 -8.15 -19.83 2.19
CA ALA A 100 -8.51 -18.55 1.59
C ALA A 100 -7.28 -17.63 1.52
N VAL A 101 -7.07 -16.99 0.39
CA VAL A 101 -5.90 -16.16 0.11
C VAL A 101 -6.27 -14.80 -0.44
N VAL A 102 -5.37 -13.85 -0.22
CA VAL A 102 -5.43 -12.50 -0.77
C VAL A 102 -4.30 -12.33 -1.77
N LEU A 103 -4.65 -11.98 -3.01
CA LEU A 103 -3.72 -11.61 -4.06
C LEU A 103 -3.60 -10.09 -4.11
N LYS A 104 -2.38 -9.57 -4.16
CA LYS A 104 -2.13 -8.13 -4.28
C LYS A 104 -0.78 -7.85 -4.95
N PRO A 105 -0.64 -6.71 -5.67
CA PRO A 105 0.65 -6.27 -6.17
C PRO A 105 1.62 -5.95 -5.02
N VAL A 106 2.91 -6.20 -5.23
CA VAL A 106 3.95 -5.89 -4.23
C VAL A 106 4.02 -4.38 -3.97
N CYS A 107 4.07 -3.58 -5.05
CA CYS A 107 4.23 -2.12 -5.00
C CYS A 107 3.01 -1.41 -5.57
N GLN A 108 1.91 -1.40 -4.83
CA GLN A 108 0.70 -0.60 -5.12
C GLN A 108 -0.03 -0.21 -3.84
N GLY A 109 -0.74 0.93 -3.89
CA GLY A 109 -1.60 1.43 -2.82
C GLY A 109 -3.09 1.26 -3.13
N SER A 110 -3.94 1.81 -2.25
CA SER A 110 -5.38 2.01 -2.46
C SER A 110 -6.19 0.77 -2.85
N SER A 111 -5.76 -0.42 -2.46
CA SER A 111 -6.36 -1.72 -2.85
C SER A 111 -6.43 -1.96 -4.37
N ILE A 112 -5.60 -1.28 -5.16
CA ILE A 112 -5.50 -1.52 -6.60
C ILE A 112 -4.94 -2.92 -6.83
N GLY A 113 -5.60 -3.71 -7.69
CA GLY A 113 -5.20 -5.08 -7.99
C GLY A 113 -5.48 -6.10 -6.87
N LEU A 114 -6.15 -5.69 -5.78
CA LEU A 114 -6.51 -6.59 -4.70
C LEU A 114 -7.55 -7.62 -5.16
N GLY A 115 -7.30 -8.90 -4.86
CA GLY A 115 -8.23 -9.99 -5.15
C GLY A 115 -8.28 -11.00 -4.00
N PHE A 116 -9.42 -11.68 -3.87
CA PHE A 116 -9.66 -12.69 -2.85
C PHE A 116 -10.03 -14.01 -3.53
N ALA A 117 -9.48 -15.11 -3.06
CA ALA A 117 -9.82 -16.45 -3.56
C ALA A 117 -9.93 -17.44 -2.42
N ASN A 118 -10.98 -18.27 -2.47
CA ASN A 118 -11.21 -19.39 -1.55
C ASN A 118 -11.29 -20.73 -2.28
N SER A 119 -10.94 -20.76 -3.57
CA SER A 119 -10.89 -21.95 -4.40
C SER A 119 -9.81 -21.81 -5.49
N VAL A 120 -9.35 -22.95 -5.99
CA VAL A 120 -8.39 -23.04 -7.12
C VAL A 120 -8.89 -22.23 -8.31
N THR A 121 -10.15 -22.43 -8.71
CA THR A 121 -10.73 -21.74 -9.89
C THR A 121 -10.81 -20.22 -9.72
N GLU A 122 -11.09 -19.73 -8.52
CA GLU A 122 -11.09 -18.29 -8.25
C GLU A 122 -9.69 -17.72 -8.35
N LEU A 123 -8.69 -18.40 -7.77
CA LEU A 123 -7.30 -17.95 -7.83
C LEU A 123 -6.78 -17.97 -9.27
N GLU A 124 -7.03 -19.03 -10.03
CA GLU A 124 -6.69 -19.09 -11.45
C GLU A 124 -7.30 -17.94 -12.26
N SER A 125 -8.56 -17.59 -11.94
CA SER A 125 -9.25 -16.47 -12.61
C SER A 125 -8.62 -15.11 -12.29
N LEU A 126 -8.10 -14.92 -11.08
CA LEU A 126 -7.34 -13.73 -10.70
C LEU A 126 -5.97 -13.70 -11.37
N LEU A 127 -5.24 -14.81 -11.35
CA LEU A 127 -3.91 -14.93 -11.94
C LEU A 127 -3.90 -14.74 -13.47
N ALA A 128 -5.02 -14.99 -14.13
CA ALA A 128 -5.16 -14.72 -15.57
C ALA A 128 -5.25 -13.23 -15.94
N ARG A 129 -5.32 -12.32 -14.96
CA ARG A 129 -5.57 -10.87 -15.15
C ARG A 129 -4.49 -9.99 -14.52
N LEU A 130 -3.29 -10.52 -14.32
CA LEU A 130 -2.19 -9.77 -13.68
C LEU A 130 -1.72 -8.61 -14.57
N GLU A 131 -1.75 -7.40 -14.03
CA GLU A 131 -1.36 -6.17 -14.74
C GLU A 131 0.03 -5.67 -14.32
N PHE A 132 0.49 -6.00 -13.12
CA PHE A 132 1.77 -5.59 -12.57
C PHE A 132 2.83 -6.68 -12.72
N GLU A 133 4.10 -6.31 -12.51
CA GLU A 133 5.23 -7.24 -12.67
C GLU A 133 5.34 -8.20 -11.48
N GLU A 134 5.26 -7.67 -10.25
CA GLU A 134 5.45 -8.43 -9.03
C GLU A 134 4.17 -8.49 -8.18
N TRP A 135 3.88 -9.69 -7.73
CA TRP A 135 2.69 -10.03 -6.98
C TRP A 135 2.99 -10.81 -5.72
N MET A 136 2.10 -10.75 -4.77
CA MET A 136 2.16 -11.57 -3.57
C MET A 136 0.79 -12.15 -3.23
N LEU A 137 0.83 -13.34 -2.65
CA LEU A 137 -0.29 -14.03 -2.03
C LEU A 137 -0.05 -14.14 -0.53
N GLU A 138 -1.07 -13.91 0.25
CA GLU A 138 -1.07 -14.07 1.71
C GLU A 138 -2.31 -14.84 2.14
N PRO A 139 -2.30 -15.49 3.33
CA PRO A 139 -3.53 -16.03 3.89
C PRO A 139 -4.53 -14.89 4.14
N LEU A 140 -5.81 -15.14 3.88
CA LEU A 140 -6.88 -14.24 4.30
C LEU A 140 -7.04 -14.34 5.81
N ILE A 141 -6.61 -13.30 6.52
CA ILE A 141 -6.75 -13.23 7.98
C ILE A 141 -8.13 -12.66 8.30
N VAL A 142 -8.93 -13.42 9.03
CA VAL A 142 -10.25 -12.98 9.50
C VAL A 142 -10.08 -12.30 10.85
N GLY A 143 -10.60 -11.08 10.99
CA GLY A 143 -10.47 -10.30 12.21
C GLY A 143 -10.97 -8.88 12.03
N LYS A 144 -10.76 -8.05 13.06
CA LYS A 144 -11.01 -6.62 12.97
C LYS A 144 -9.87 -5.95 12.19
N GLU A 145 -10.22 -5.18 11.19
CA GLU A 145 -9.27 -4.31 10.53
C GLU A 145 -9.11 -3.02 11.34
N ILE A 146 -7.88 -2.65 11.65
CA ILE A 146 -7.56 -1.48 12.45
C ILE A 146 -6.53 -0.61 11.76
N SER A 147 -6.56 0.68 12.07
CA SER A 147 -5.52 1.64 11.69
C SER A 147 -5.08 2.42 12.92
N ILE A 148 -3.79 2.73 13.00
CA ILE A 148 -3.20 3.51 14.07
C ILE A 148 -2.33 4.59 13.43
N GLY A 149 -2.66 5.86 13.68
CA GLY A 149 -1.81 6.98 13.31
C GLY A 149 -0.60 7.07 14.24
N VAL A 150 0.51 7.57 13.72
CA VAL A 150 1.69 7.90 14.53
C VAL A 150 2.05 9.36 14.24
N LEU A 151 2.15 10.17 15.31
CA LEU A 151 2.54 11.57 15.23
C LEU A 151 3.71 11.83 16.17
N GLU A 152 4.81 12.36 15.65
CA GLU A 152 6.03 12.67 16.45
C GLU A 152 6.55 11.46 17.26
N GLY A 153 6.38 10.24 16.73
CA GLY A 153 6.79 8.99 17.38
C GLY A 153 5.79 8.43 18.40
N GLU A 154 4.68 9.12 18.66
CA GLU A 154 3.63 8.67 19.56
C GLU A 154 2.46 8.04 18.80
N ALA A 155 2.03 6.85 19.23
CA ALA A 155 0.87 6.17 18.66
C ALA A 155 -0.43 6.90 19.11
N LEU A 156 -1.28 7.19 18.15
CA LEU A 156 -2.60 7.76 18.38
C LEU A 156 -3.63 6.66 18.71
N GLU A 157 -4.89 7.05 18.93
CA GLU A 157 -5.96 6.10 19.20
C GLU A 157 -6.20 5.15 18.04
N ILE A 158 -6.60 3.93 18.37
CA ILE A 158 -6.90 2.87 17.40
C ILE A 158 -8.24 3.15 16.73
N VAL A 159 -8.26 3.15 15.41
CA VAL A 159 -9.47 3.24 14.60
C VAL A 159 -9.81 1.87 14.05
N GLU A 160 -11.00 1.34 14.35
CA GLU A 160 -11.53 0.13 13.71
C GLU A 160 -12.17 0.51 12.37
N ILE A 161 -11.82 -0.21 11.31
CA ILE A 161 -12.33 -0.03 9.95
C ILE A 161 -13.39 -1.09 9.70
N ARG A 162 -14.63 -0.67 9.40
CA ARG A 162 -15.80 -1.56 9.20
C ARG A 162 -16.41 -1.34 7.82
N PRO A 163 -15.89 -2.00 6.78
CA PRO A 163 -16.52 -1.94 5.47
C PRO A 163 -17.85 -2.72 5.47
N GLU A 164 -18.89 -2.17 4.83
CA GLU A 164 -20.19 -2.84 4.70
C GLU A 164 -20.08 -4.18 3.93
N SER A 165 -19.18 -4.27 2.96
CA SER A 165 -18.91 -5.49 2.20
C SER A 165 -18.16 -6.58 2.99
N GLY A 166 -17.64 -6.25 4.18
CA GLY A 166 -16.75 -7.12 4.94
C GLY A 166 -15.31 -7.16 4.40
N GLN A 167 -15.00 -6.41 3.33
CA GLN A 167 -13.68 -6.33 2.72
C GLN A 167 -13.33 -4.87 2.43
N PHE A 168 -12.17 -4.42 2.89
CA PHE A 168 -11.72 -3.04 2.69
C PHE A 168 -11.04 -2.88 1.32
N ASP A 169 -11.83 -3.08 0.27
CA ASP A 169 -11.44 -2.95 -1.13
C ASP A 169 -11.50 -1.49 -1.61
N TYR A 170 -11.24 -1.28 -2.91
CA TYR A 170 -11.26 0.05 -3.52
C TYR A 170 -12.63 0.74 -3.39
N ALA A 171 -13.72 -0.01 -3.61
CA ALA A 171 -15.07 0.55 -3.51
C ALA A 171 -15.40 0.99 -2.08
N SER A 172 -15.06 0.17 -1.09
CA SER A 172 -15.25 0.47 0.33
C SER A 172 -14.46 1.69 0.79
N LYS A 173 -13.28 1.96 0.19
CA LYS A 173 -12.44 3.13 0.52
C LYS A 173 -13.00 4.44 -0.02
N TYR A 174 -13.51 4.42 -1.24
CA TYR A 174 -13.80 5.64 -1.99
C TYR A 174 -15.28 5.91 -2.23
N THR A 175 -16.18 5.00 -1.86
CA THR A 175 -17.61 5.23 -1.94
C THR A 175 -18.15 5.70 -0.59
N LYS A 176 -18.73 6.88 -0.56
CA LYS A 176 -19.29 7.47 0.67
C LYS A 176 -20.34 6.55 1.31
N GLY A 177 -20.16 6.24 2.58
CA GLY A 177 -21.07 5.42 3.38
C GLY A 177 -20.82 3.92 3.32
N MET A 178 -19.83 3.45 2.54
CA MET A 178 -19.48 2.04 2.44
C MET A 178 -18.54 1.56 3.55
N THR A 179 -18.05 2.46 4.40
CA THR A 179 -17.16 2.14 5.51
C THR A 179 -17.48 3.03 6.72
N GLU A 180 -17.57 2.42 7.90
CA GLU A 180 -17.60 3.09 9.20
C GLU A 180 -16.21 3.04 9.84
N TYR A 181 -15.90 4.08 10.64
CA TYR A 181 -14.63 4.23 11.36
C TYR A 181 -14.85 4.48 12.84
#